data_c224e4f1167ae3e7cc346335629f44ec
#
_entry.id   c224e4f1167ae3e7cc346335629f44ec
#
_cell.length_a   1.000
_cell.length_b   1.000
_cell.length_c   1.000
_cell.angle_alpha   90.00
_cell.angle_beta   90.00
_cell.angle_gamma   90.00
#
_symmetry.space_group_name_H-M   'P 1'
#
loop_
_entity.id
_entity.type
_entity.pdbx_description
1 polymer ?
#
loop_
_entity_poly.entity_id
_entity_poly.type
_entity_poly.pdbx_seq_one_letter_code
_entity_poly.pdbx_strand_id
1 'polypeptide(L)'
;MAYKKIKIANLLSEFAVSENASDNVAQNANLRAFKVLMNALGVSMSEAQRLIDKGRLFCNGEVVSTKNEILRGEIELISYENAPRGQKPIFDNQNFAVFDKQSGILSHPNGRNCAYSLCDEIWHLYGAQAGVAHRLDRETSGLILVAKDKKTQTIFKTLFEKRLVKKEYLALVSGQTPLEFSVDLSMNSACDEVKTRMRLCPLSEGGKEARTEFKRLCYFSEQDLLNLSHEIQLGKGFDFSKGVSLLLARPLTGRQHQIRLHLFASGFVILGEPLYGLERADIERILDKQMSAFERVSLTGATRLCLHSNRLAFEFGGKSYDILSQRDIRAEFLRALSL
;
A
#
# COMPACT_ATOMS: atom_id res chain seq x y z
N MET A 1 15.22 -9.58 -4.55
CA MET A 1 14.75 -8.19 -4.82
C MET A 1 13.89 -8.24 -6.07
N ALA A 2 12.71 -7.68 -6.05
CA ALA A 2 11.80 -7.67 -7.20
C ALA A 2 12.28 -6.78 -8.38
N TYR A 3 13.24 -5.91 -8.14
CA TYR A 3 13.90 -5.14 -9.18
C TYR A 3 15.26 -5.75 -9.51
N LYS A 4 15.41 -6.22 -10.74
CA LYS A 4 16.66 -6.77 -11.28
C LYS A 4 17.22 -5.87 -12.37
N LYS A 5 18.54 -5.75 -12.45
CA LYS A 5 19.24 -5.22 -13.62
C LYS A 5 19.27 -6.30 -14.69
N ILE A 6 18.73 -5.98 -15.87
CA ILE A 6 18.77 -6.85 -17.04
C ILE A 6 19.53 -6.15 -18.17
N LYS A 7 20.36 -6.89 -18.90
CA LYS A 7 21.04 -6.38 -20.09
C LYS A 7 20.07 -6.32 -21.26
N ILE A 8 19.93 -5.15 -21.87
CA ILE A 8 18.99 -4.95 -22.99
C ILE A 8 19.41 -5.75 -24.23
N ALA A 9 20.68 -6.02 -24.42
CA ALA A 9 21.16 -6.87 -25.50
C ALA A 9 20.51 -8.27 -25.51
N ASN A 10 20.23 -8.83 -24.32
CA ASN A 10 19.55 -10.13 -24.21
C ASN A 10 18.07 -10.07 -24.62
N LEU A 11 17.41 -8.94 -24.41
CA LEU A 11 16.03 -8.72 -24.85
C LEU A 11 15.94 -8.54 -26.38
N LEU A 12 16.91 -7.88 -26.98
CA LEU A 12 16.96 -7.70 -28.44
C LEU A 12 17.21 -9.02 -29.18
N SER A 13 17.99 -9.96 -28.59
CA SER A 13 18.25 -11.27 -29.17
C SER A 13 17.03 -12.20 -29.11
N GLU A 14 16.17 -12.11 -28.11
CA GLU A 14 14.93 -12.91 -28.01
C GLU A 14 13.88 -12.43 -29.02
N PHE A 15 13.85 -11.14 -29.37
CA PHE A 15 12.96 -10.60 -30.42
C PHE A 15 13.49 -10.85 -31.84
N ALA A 16 14.79 -10.94 -32.04
CA ALA A 16 15.41 -11.20 -33.35
C ALA A 16 15.19 -12.63 -33.86
N VAL A 17 14.80 -13.56 -33.01
CA VAL A 17 14.48 -14.96 -33.41
C VAL A 17 13.13 -15.07 -34.12
N SER A 18 12.26 -14.05 -34.03
CA SER A 18 10.92 -14.08 -34.68
C SER A 18 10.85 -13.43 -36.07
N GLU A 19 11.88 -12.71 -36.51
CA GLU A 19 11.95 -12.14 -37.89
C GLU A 19 13.39 -12.21 -38.38
N ASN A 20 13.58 -12.78 -39.60
CA ASN A 20 14.84 -12.92 -40.32
C ASN A 20 15.67 -11.61 -40.40
N ALA A 21 16.42 -11.27 -39.35
CA ALA A 21 17.23 -10.05 -39.25
C ALA A 21 18.65 -10.36 -38.78
N SER A 22 19.41 -11.10 -39.62
CA SER A 22 20.82 -11.41 -39.36
C SER A 22 21.80 -10.25 -39.59
N ASP A 23 21.37 -9.08 -40.12
CA ASP A 23 22.29 -8.00 -40.53
C ASP A 23 22.12 -6.65 -39.80
N ASN A 24 21.20 -6.50 -38.83
CA ASN A 24 20.90 -5.19 -38.23
C ASN A 24 21.45 -4.93 -36.83
N VAL A 25 22.11 -5.89 -36.17
CA VAL A 25 22.62 -5.70 -34.80
C VAL A 25 23.83 -4.77 -34.75
N ALA A 26 24.62 -4.70 -35.81
CA ALA A 26 25.79 -3.82 -35.88
C ALA A 26 25.48 -2.35 -36.25
N GLN A 27 24.32 -2.06 -36.84
CA GLN A 27 23.92 -0.70 -37.24
C GLN A 27 23.20 0.12 -36.15
N ASN A 28 22.92 -0.46 -34.99
CA ASN A 28 22.22 0.22 -33.87
C ASN A 28 23.14 1.08 -32.99
N ALA A 29 24.35 1.43 -33.46
CA ALA A 29 25.41 2.11 -32.69
C ALA A 29 25.05 3.55 -32.24
N ASN A 30 23.90 4.12 -32.63
CA ASN A 30 23.49 5.50 -32.34
C ASN A 30 22.00 5.67 -32.00
N LEU A 31 21.38 4.75 -31.28
CA LEU A 31 19.98 4.90 -30.92
C LEU A 31 19.79 5.79 -29.67
N ARG A 32 18.87 6.72 -29.76
CA ARG A 32 18.45 7.53 -28.63
C ARG A 32 17.82 6.65 -27.56
N ALA A 33 18.06 6.94 -26.28
CA ALA A 33 17.66 6.15 -25.13
C ALA A 33 16.19 5.70 -25.16
N PHE A 34 15.26 6.62 -25.51
CA PHE A 34 13.83 6.26 -25.61
C PHE A 34 13.55 5.24 -26.72
N LYS A 35 14.24 5.34 -27.88
CA LYS A 35 14.05 4.37 -28.99
C LYS A 35 14.56 2.99 -28.63
N VAL A 36 15.69 2.92 -27.90
CA VAL A 36 16.22 1.64 -27.40
C VAL A 36 15.19 0.94 -26.51
N LEU A 37 14.56 1.67 -25.58
CA LEU A 37 13.52 1.12 -24.71
C LEU A 37 12.25 0.74 -25.47
N MET A 38 11.81 1.57 -26.42
CA MET A 38 10.63 1.26 -27.27
C MET A 38 10.86 -0.04 -28.04
N ASN A 39 12.01 -0.22 -28.66
CA ASN A 39 12.33 -1.40 -29.45
C ASN A 39 12.51 -2.64 -28.58
N ALA A 40 13.23 -2.52 -27.44
CA ALA A 40 13.50 -3.66 -26.56
C ALA A 40 12.30 -4.15 -25.74
N LEU A 41 11.36 -3.26 -25.41
CA LEU A 41 10.24 -3.57 -24.50
C LEU A 41 8.87 -3.51 -25.19
N GLY A 42 8.77 -3.06 -26.44
CA GLY A 42 7.49 -2.83 -27.11
C GLY A 42 6.62 -1.76 -26.45
N VAL A 43 7.22 -0.81 -25.72
CA VAL A 43 6.50 0.23 -24.95
C VAL A 43 6.34 1.52 -25.74
N SER A 44 5.37 2.35 -25.34
CA SER A 44 5.17 3.68 -25.91
C SER A 44 6.32 4.64 -25.53
N MET A 45 6.47 5.72 -26.31
CA MET A 45 7.47 6.77 -26.03
C MET A 45 7.28 7.38 -24.61
N SER A 46 6.05 7.56 -24.17
CA SER A 46 5.75 8.08 -22.82
C SER A 46 6.15 7.13 -21.70
N GLU A 47 6.02 5.83 -21.93
CA GLU A 47 6.47 4.80 -20.98
C GLU A 47 7.98 4.68 -20.94
N ALA A 48 8.64 4.72 -22.10
CA ALA A 48 10.08 4.76 -22.20
C ALA A 48 10.66 5.99 -21.46
N GLN A 49 10.09 7.19 -21.70
CA GLN A 49 10.48 8.41 -20.98
C GLN A 49 10.32 8.25 -19.47
N ARG A 50 9.20 7.70 -19.01
CA ARG A 50 8.94 7.46 -17.58
C ARG A 50 9.98 6.53 -16.94
N LEU A 51 10.48 5.53 -17.67
CA LEU A 51 11.55 4.64 -17.19
C LEU A 51 12.88 5.42 -17.03
N ILE A 52 13.19 6.30 -17.98
CA ILE A 52 14.38 7.17 -17.92
C ILE A 52 14.26 8.15 -16.75
N ASP A 53 13.15 8.88 -16.63
CA ASP A 53 12.89 9.83 -15.54
C ASP A 53 12.98 9.19 -14.14
N LYS A 54 12.67 7.89 -14.03
CA LYS A 54 12.84 7.11 -12.81
C LYS A 54 14.26 6.59 -12.58
N GLY A 55 15.21 6.95 -13.44
CA GLY A 55 16.60 6.50 -13.36
C GLY A 55 16.74 4.98 -13.44
N ARG A 56 15.92 4.31 -14.28
CA ARG A 56 15.94 2.85 -14.43
C ARG A 56 16.84 2.37 -15.56
N LEU A 57 17.20 3.23 -16.49
CA LEU A 57 18.08 2.94 -17.62
C LEU A 57 19.52 3.31 -17.28
N PHE A 58 20.44 2.43 -17.59
CA PHE A 58 21.88 2.62 -17.40
C PHE A 58 22.63 2.38 -18.71
N CYS A 59 23.69 3.12 -18.92
CA CYS A 59 24.65 2.92 -19.99
C CYS A 59 26.08 2.89 -19.40
N ASN A 60 26.79 1.79 -19.58
CA ASN A 60 28.13 1.57 -18.99
C ASN A 60 28.18 1.80 -17.46
N GLY A 61 27.08 1.40 -16.76
CA GLY A 61 26.94 1.53 -15.31
C GLY A 61 26.45 2.90 -14.82
N GLU A 62 26.37 3.92 -15.68
CA GLU A 62 25.87 5.26 -15.34
C GLU A 62 24.38 5.41 -15.67
N VAL A 63 23.66 6.22 -14.85
CA VAL A 63 22.22 6.46 -15.02
C VAL A 63 22.00 7.36 -16.24
N VAL A 64 21.21 6.89 -17.20
CA VAL A 64 20.75 7.70 -18.33
C VAL A 64 19.67 8.67 -17.84
N SER A 65 19.90 9.97 -17.98
CA SER A 65 19.04 11.03 -17.45
C SER A 65 18.13 11.68 -18.49
N THR A 66 18.45 11.57 -19.78
CA THR A 66 17.68 12.20 -20.84
C THR A 66 17.22 11.22 -21.91
N LYS A 67 15.98 11.42 -22.42
CA LYS A 67 15.39 10.56 -23.45
C LYS A 67 16.16 10.60 -24.79
N ASN A 68 16.82 11.72 -25.09
CA ASN A 68 17.51 11.94 -26.34
C ASN A 68 19.01 11.55 -26.29
N GLU A 69 19.47 11.08 -25.14
CA GLU A 69 20.85 10.61 -24.96
C GLU A 69 21.16 9.48 -25.95
N ILE A 70 22.32 9.56 -26.60
CA ILE A 70 22.78 8.52 -27.52
C ILE A 70 23.56 7.49 -26.72
N LEU A 71 23.01 6.27 -26.66
CA LEU A 71 23.61 5.19 -25.91
C LEU A 71 24.65 4.45 -26.71
N ARG A 72 25.82 4.22 -26.09
CA ARG A 72 26.94 3.45 -26.67
C ARG A 72 27.52 2.54 -25.60
N GLY A 73 27.57 1.25 -25.86
CA GLY A 73 28.15 0.27 -24.95
C GLY A 73 27.10 -0.61 -24.25
N GLU A 74 27.37 -1.00 -23.03
CA GLU A 74 26.53 -1.88 -22.28
C GLU A 74 25.28 -1.13 -21.73
N ILE A 75 24.10 -1.59 -22.13
CA ILE A 75 22.84 -0.98 -21.71
C ILE A 75 22.12 -1.93 -20.77
N GLU A 76 21.81 -1.44 -19.58
CA GLU A 76 21.11 -2.17 -18.54
C GLU A 76 19.81 -1.45 -18.15
N LEU A 77 18.79 -2.24 -17.85
CA LEU A 77 17.52 -1.73 -17.35
C LEU A 77 17.21 -2.33 -15.99
N ILE A 78 16.80 -1.50 -15.03
CA ILE A 78 16.19 -2.00 -13.81
C ILE A 78 14.73 -2.34 -14.12
N SER A 79 14.45 -3.64 -14.29
CA SER A 79 13.13 -4.19 -14.52
C SER A 79 12.54 -4.73 -13.23
N TYR A 80 11.20 -4.64 -13.12
CA TYR A 80 10.46 -5.28 -12.05
C TYR A 80 10.07 -6.68 -12.51
N GLU A 81 10.51 -7.68 -11.78
CA GLU A 81 10.13 -9.08 -12.02
C GLU A 81 9.07 -9.47 -10.97
N ASN A 82 7.91 -9.91 -11.45
CA ASN A 82 6.84 -10.37 -10.57
C ASN A 82 7.29 -11.61 -9.80
N ALA A 83 7.07 -11.58 -8.48
CA ALA A 83 7.36 -12.69 -7.58
C ALA A 83 6.06 -13.07 -6.81
N PRO A 84 5.04 -13.63 -7.47
CA PRO A 84 3.77 -13.97 -6.84
C PRO A 84 3.98 -15.02 -5.75
N ARG A 85 3.18 -14.93 -4.69
CA ARG A 85 3.19 -15.84 -3.53
C ARG A 85 1.92 -16.66 -3.41
N GLY A 86 1.02 -16.54 -4.41
CA GLY A 86 -0.21 -17.31 -4.51
C GLY A 86 -1.39 -16.72 -3.73
N GLN A 87 -1.36 -15.43 -3.34
CA GLN A 87 -2.53 -14.78 -2.76
C GLN A 87 -3.64 -14.65 -3.81
N LYS A 88 -4.81 -15.22 -3.53
CA LYS A 88 -5.97 -15.18 -4.42
C LYS A 88 -6.92 -14.05 -4.02
N PRO A 89 -7.71 -13.50 -4.98
CA PRO A 89 -8.80 -12.60 -4.66
C PRO A 89 -9.91 -13.34 -3.90
N ILE A 90 -10.65 -12.62 -3.05
CA ILE A 90 -11.84 -13.12 -2.37
C ILE A 90 -13.11 -12.91 -3.19
N PHE A 91 -13.05 -12.00 -4.16
CA PHE A 91 -14.09 -11.76 -5.15
C PHE A 91 -13.43 -11.52 -6.52
N ASP A 92 -14.00 -12.12 -7.55
CA ASP A 92 -13.47 -12.03 -8.91
C ASP A 92 -14.59 -12.06 -9.96
N ASN A 93 -14.53 -11.14 -10.93
CA ASN A 93 -15.39 -11.14 -12.13
C ASN A 93 -14.61 -10.64 -13.36
N GLN A 94 -15.29 -10.49 -14.49
CA GLN A 94 -14.66 -10.10 -15.76
C GLN A 94 -13.90 -8.76 -15.67
N ASN A 95 -14.37 -7.77 -14.91
CA ASN A 95 -13.87 -6.40 -14.91
C ASN A 95 -12.94 -6.08 -13.75
N PHE A 96 -13.22 -6.66 -12.58
CA PHE A 96 -12.48 -6.33 -11.37
C PHE A 96 -12.37 -7.51 -10.39
N ALA A 97 -11.47 -7.39 -9.45
CA ALA A 97 -11.28 -8.32 -8.35
C ALA A 97 -11.16 -7.57 -7.02
N VAL A 98 -11.41 -8.25 -5.91
CA VAL A 98 -11.14 -7.73 -4.56
C VAL A 98 -10.23 -8.71 -3.84
N PHE A 99 -9.10 -8.21 -3.35
CA PHE A 99 -8.18 -8.96 -2.49
C PHE A 99 -8.36 -8.55 -1.04
N ASP A 100 -8.11 -9.48 -0.14
CA ASP A 100 -7.99 -9.20 1.29
C ASP A 100 -6.48 -9.17 1.64
N LYS A 101 -5.87 -7.99 1.51
CA LYS A 101 -4.43 -7.77 1.67
C LYS A 101 -3.96 -8.03 3.11
N GLN A 102 -2.92 -8.80 3.28
CA GLN A 102 -2.29 -8.98 4.59
C GLN A 102 -1.58 -7.70 5.06
N SER A 103 -1.45 -7.53 6.39
CA SER A 103 -0.61 -6.48 6.97
C SER A 103 0.86 -6.68 6.58
N GLY A 104 1.60 -5.59 6.46
CA GLY A 104 3.02 -5.61 6.09
C GLY A 104 3.31 -5.67 4.58
N ILE A 105 2.29 -5.88 3.74
CA ILE A 105 2.41 -5.93 2.28
C ILE A 105 2.07 -4.57 1.67
N LEU A 106 2.88 -4.11 0.73
CA LEU A 106 2.59 -2.92 -0.06
C LEU A 106 1.46 -3.19 -1.06
N SER A 107 0.57 -2.21 -1.27
CA SER A 107 -0.46 -2.28 -2.31
C SER A 107 0.13 -2.23 -3.71
N HIS A 108 1.21 -1.46 -3.89
CA HIS A 108 1.91 -1.22 -5.15
C HIS A 108 3.41 -1.09 -4.88
N PRO A 109 4.29 -1.53 -5.79
CA PRO A 109 5.74 -1.38 -5.61
C PRO A 109 6.12 0.06 -5.36
N ASN A 110 6.85 0.31 -4.28
CA ASN A 110 7.34 1.64 -3.92
C ASN A 110 8.88 1.60 -3.82
N GLY A 111 9.54 2.34 -4.71
CA GLY A 111 10.99 2.42 -4.74
C GLY A 111 11.70 1.14 -5.20
N ARG A 112 13.04 1.21 -5.27
CA ARG A 112 13.91 0.14 -5.79
C ARG A 112 14.05 -1.06 -4.85
N ASN A 113 13.73 -0.88 -3.57
CA ASN A 113 13.92 -1.90 -2.53
C ASN A 113 12.64 -2.71 -2.22
N CYS A 114 11.60 -2.59 -3.05
CA CYS A 114 10.39 -3.38 -2.87
C CYS A 114 10.67 -4.84 -3.26
N ALA A 115 10.63 -5.73 -2.28
CA ALA A 115 10.81 -7.16 -2.53
C ALA A 115 9.51 -7.85 -2.99
N TYR A 116 8.35 -7.34 -2.57
CA TYR A 116 7.03 -7.87 -2.88
C TYR A 116 5.93 -6.83 -2.61
N SER A 117 4.91 -6.84 -3.43
CA SER A 117 3.69 -6.07 -3.28
C SER A 117 2.48 -6.85 -3.78
N LEU A 118 1.27 -6.39 -3.48
CA LEU A 118 0.06 -7.03 -4.02
C LEU A 118 0.01 -7.00 -5.56
N CYS A 119 0.69 -6.03 -6.19
CA CYS A 119 0.79 -5.98 -7.64
C CYS A 119 1.48 -7.20 -8.26
N ASP A 120 2.32 -7.93 -7.51
CA ASP A 120 2.94 -9.17 -8.00
C ASP A 120 1.86 -10.24 -8.30
N GLU A 121 0.87 -10.35 -7.42
CA GLU A 121 -0.27 -11.24 -7.64
C GLU A 121 -1.19 -10.73 -8.75
N ILE A 122 -1.49 -9.42 -8.73
CA ILE A 122 -2.39 -8.78 -9.69
C ILE A 122 -1.87 -8.95 -11.11
N TRP A 123 -0.60 -8.67 -11.34
CA TRP A 123 0.00 -8.77 -12.68
C TRP A 123 0.21 -10.21 -13.12
N HIS A 124 0.46 -11.13 -12.19
CA HIS A 124 0.52 -12.55 -12.49
C HIS A 124 -0.84 -13.10 -12.94
N LEU A 125 -1.93 -12.69 -12.27
CA LEU A 125 -3.28 -13.21 -12.56
C LEU A 125 -3.97 -12.51 -13.74
N TYR A 126 -3.75 -11.20 -13.91
CA TYR A 126 -4.54 -10.37 -14.82
C TYR A 126 -3.70 -9.59 -15.85
N GLY A 127 -2.36 -9.74 -15.82
CA GLY A 127 -1.46 -9.03 -16.72
C GLY A 127 -1.16 -7.59 -16.31
N ALA A 128 -0.20 -6.97 -17.01
CA ALA A 128 0.37 -5.66 -16.67
C ALA A 128 -0.61 -4.47 -16.76
N GLN A 129 -1.76 -4.63 -17.42
CA GLN A 129 -2.78 -3.58 -17.52
C GLN A 129 -3.67 -3.48 -16.28
N ALA A 130 -3.69 -4.53 -15.46
CA ALA A 130 -4.41 -4.55 -14.21
C ALA A 130 -3.71 -3.70 -13.14
N GLY A 131 -4.49 -3.19 -12.19
CA GLY A 131 -3.92 -2.40 -11.10
C GLY A 131 -4.91 -2.08 -10.00
N VAL A 132 -4.37 -1.66 -8.86
CA VAL A 132 -5.19 -1.26 -7.71
C VAL A 132 -6.02 -0.02 -8.04
N ALA A 133 -7.29 -0.03 -7.66
CA ALA A 133 -8.20 1.11 -7.81
C ALA A 133 -8.04 2.14 -6.68
N HIS A 134 -7.55 1.71 -5.51
CA HIS A 134 -7.20 2.54 -4.36
C HIS A 134 -6.02 1.92 -3.61
N ARG A 135 -5.55 2.60 -2.56
CA ARG A 135 -4.39 2.15 -1.78
C ARG A 135 -4.78 1.89 -0.32
N LEU A 136 -4.14 0.90 0.26
CA LEU A 136 -4.00 0.75 1.71
C LEU A 136 -2.53 0.98 2.08
N ASP A 137 -2.29 1.49 3.29
CA ASP A 137 -0.94 1.58 3.84
C ASP A 137 -0.32 0.18 3.94
N ARG A 138 1.01 0.11 4.01
CA ARG A 138 1.73 -1.16 4.12
C ARG A 138 1.18 -2.03 5.25
N GLU A 139 0.97 -1.46 6.42
CA GLU A 139 0.54 -2.20 7.61
C GLU A 139 -0.98 -2.32 7.76
N THR A 140 -1.77 -1.52 7.05
CA THR A 140 -3.22 -1.69 6.99
C THR A 140 -3.54 -2.95 6.21
N SER A 141 -4.28 -3.86 6.81
CA SER A 141 -4.79 -5.07 6.16
C SER A 141 -6.19 -4.84 5.57
N GLY A 142 -6.69 -5.80 4.78
CA GLY A 142 -8.08 -5.85 4.35
C GLY A 142 -8.32 -5.55 2.88
N LEU A 143 -9.55 -5.23 2.58
CA LEU A 143 -10.09 -5.19 1.23
C LEU A 143 -9.44 -4.11 0.37
N ILE A 144 -8.97 -4.52 -0.78
CA ILE A 144 -8.44 -3.66 -1.83
C ILE A 144 -9.06 -4.02 -3.18
N LEU A 145 -9.63 -3.02 -3.84
CA LEU A 145 -10.27 -3.16 -5.14
C LEU A 145 -9.23 -3.06 -6.27
N VAL A 146 -9.31 -3.97 -7.21
CA VAL A 146 -8.40 -4.12 -8.34
C VAL A 146 -9.18 -4.05 -9.64
N ALA A 147 -8.81 -3.18 -10.55
CA ALA A 147 -9.31 -3.14 -11.91
C ALA A 147 -8.45 -4.04 -12.81
N LYS A 148 -9.08 -4.84 -13.67
CA LYS A 148 -8.37 -5.75 -14.59
C LYS A 148 -7.87 -5.07 -15.86
N ASP A 149 -8.39 -3.88 -16.16
CA ASP A 149 -8.02 -3.09 -17.34
C ASP A 149 -8.05 -1.58 -17.07
N LYS A 150 -7.50 -0.78 -17.96
CA LYS A 150 -7.39 0.69 -17.83
C LYS A 150 -8.74 1.39 -17.86
N LYS A 151 -9.73 0.89 -18.61
CA LYS A 151 -11.09 1.46 -18.67
C LYS A 151 -11.76 1.33 -17.31
N THR A 152 -11.76 0.14 -16.76
CA THR A 152 -12.28 -0.16 -15.41
C THR A 152 -11.55 0.65 -14.33
N GLN A 153 -10.22 0.81 -14.45
CA GLN A 153 -9.44 1.62 -13.52
C GLN A 153 -9.88 3.08 -13.52
N THR A 154 -10.17 3.65 -14.69
CA THR A 154 -10.67 5.03 -14.83
C THR A 154 -12.05 5.18 -14.18
N ILE A 155 -12.95 4.20 -14.37
CA ILE A 155 -14.29 4.22 -13.75
C ILE A 155 -14.15 4.21 -12.21
N PHE A 156 -13.37 3.29 -11.65
CA PHE A 156 -13.17 3.24 -10.20
C PHE A 156 -12.52 4.50 -9.64
N LYS A 157 -11.53 5.05 -10.33
CA LYS A 157 -10.94 6.33 -9.94
C LYS A 157 -12.01 7.41 -9.78
N THR A 158 -12.93 7.52 -10.75
CA THR A 158 -14.07 8.46 -10.71
C THR A 158 -15.00 8.15 -9.53
N LEU A 159 -15.31 6.87 -9.25
CA LEU A 159 -16.16 6.50 -8.11
C LEU A 159 -15.52 6.90 -6.77
N PHE A 160 -14.21 6.70 -6.60
CA PHE A 160 -13.50 7.13 -5.39
C PHE A 160 -13.44 8.66 -5.28
N GLU A 161 -13.18 9.39 -6.35
CA GLU A 161 -13.14 10.85 -6.38
C GLU A 161 -14.51 11.45 -6.03
N LYS A 162 -15.58 10.85 -6.52
CA LYS A 162 -16.98 11.25 -6.23
C LYS A 162 -17.49 10.71 -4.88
N ARG A 163 -16.68 10.00 -4.09
CA ARG A 163 -17.04 9.42 -2.79
C ARG A 163 -18.21 8.41 -2.87
N LEU A 164 -18.36 7.74 -4.01
CA LEU A 164 -19.42 6.75 -4.27
C LEU A 164 -19.05 5.33 -3.80
N VAL A 165 -17.81 5.11 -3.39
CA VAL A 165 -17.39 3.86 -2.74
C VAL A 165 -17.47 4.05 -1.23
N LYS A 166 -18.42 3.36 -0.60
CA LYS A 166 -18.54 3.28 0.86
C LYS A 166 -17.48 2.33 1.41
N LYS A 167 -16.77 2.75 2.45
CA LYS A 167 -15.68 2.00 3.07
C LYS A 167 -15.93 1.90 4.56
N GLU A 168 -15.77 0.70 5.11
CA GLU A 168 -15.78 0.50 6.55
C GLU A 168 -14.49 -0.20 6.98
N TYR A 169 -13.91 0.29 8.06
CA TYR A 169 -12.69 -0.25 8.64
C TYR A 169 -12.95 -0.68 10.08
N LEU A 170 -12.24 -1.70 10.53
CA LEU A 170 -12.13 -2.05 11.93
C LEU A 170 -10.80 -1.54 12.47
N ALA A 171 -10.84 -0.91 13.64
CA ALA A 171 -9.66 -0.41 14.33
C ALA A 171 -9.71 -0.79 15.81
N LEU A 172 -8.63 -1.36 16.35
CA LEU A 172 -8.49 -1.58 17.79
C LEU A 172 -7.64 -0.46 18.37
N VAL A 173 -8.21 0.29 19.32
CA VAL A 173 -7.57 1.49 19.88
C VAL A 173 -7.40 1.38 21.39
N SER A 174 -6.41 2.09 21.92
CA SER A 174 -6.21 2.22 23.37
C SER A 174 -7.32 3.03 24.02
N GLY A 175 -7.83 2.55 25.16
CA GLY A 175 -8.79 3.24 26.00
C GLY A 175 -10.25 3.03 25.62
N GLN A 176 -11.14 3.57 26.47
CA GLN A 176 -12.59 3.54 26.28
C GLN A 176 -13.04 4.76 25.47
N THR A 177 -13.46 4.55 24.22
CA THR A 177 -13.98 5.64 23.38
C THR A 177 -15.46 5.94 23.66
N PRO A 178 -16.02 7.10 23.25
CA PRO A 178 -17.44 7.30 23.12
C PRO A 178 -18.08 6.19 22.25
N LEU A 179 -19.41 5.97 22.39
CA LEU A 179 -20.14 5.00 21.56
C LEU A 179 -20.12 5.41 20.09
N GLU A 180 -20.34 6.68 19.83
CA GLU A 180 -20.28 7.25 18.48
C GLU A 180 -19.62 8.64 18.55
N PHE A 181 -18.76 8.95 17.59
CA PHE A 181 -18.16 10.27 17.44
C PHE A 181 -17.68 10.47 16.00
N SER A 182 -17.44 11.71 15.63
CA SER A 182 -16.88 12.05 14.33
C SER A 182 -15.68 12.99 14.49
N VAL A 183 -14.74 12.88 13.58
CA VAL A 183 -13.58 13.77 13.50
C VAL A 183 -13.59 14.44 12.13
N ASP A 184 -13.61 15.77 12.16
CA ASP A 184 -13.57 16.62 10.97
C ASP A 184 -12.37 17.56 11.09
N LEU A 185 -11.19 17.04 10.78
CA LEU A 185 -9.92 17.73 10.92
C LEU A 185 -9.14 17.64 9.61
N SER A 186 -8.97 18.77 8.95
CA SER A 186 -8.20 18.88 7.70
C SER A 186 -6.75 18.47 7.92
N MET A 187 -6.12 17.91 6.88
CA MET A 187 -4.78 17.35 6.99
C MET A 187 -3.96 17.56 5.71
N ASN A 188 -2.63 17.57 5.86
CA ASN A 188 -1.69 17.63 4.76
C ASN A 188 -0.45 16.78 5.08
N SER A 189 0.45 16.60 4.09
CA SER A 189 1.74 15.96 4.32
C SER A 189 2.53 16.73 5.38
N ALA A 190 3.19 16.02 6.28
CA ALA A 190 4.15 16.63 7.19
C ALA A 190 5.38 17.09 6.39
N CYS A 191 5.91 18.25 6.76
CA CYS A 191 7.16 18.79 6.21
C CYS A 191 8.35 18.40 7.11
N ASP A 192 8.31 17.20 7.70
CA ASP A 192 9.35 16.68 8.57
C ASP A 192 10.20 15.61 7.85
N GLU A 193 11.21 15.12 8.54
CA GLU A 193 12.16 14.14 7.99
C GLU A 193 11.51 12.75 7.76
N VAL A 194 10.38 12.48 8.42
CA VAL A 194 9.59 11.26 8.17
C VAL A 194 8.61 11.50 7.01
N LYS A 195 9.11 11.44 5.79
CA LYS A 195 8.44 11.79 4.53
C LYS A 195 7.03 11.18 4.32
N THR A 196 6.67 10.14 5.03
CA THR A 196 5.37 9.46 4.91
C THR A 196 4.34 9.96 5.92
N ARG A 197 4.73 10.78 6.89
CA ARG A 197 3.86 11.26 7.96
C ARG A 197 2.92 12.34 7.45
N MET A 198 1.69 12.31 7.97
CA MET A 198 0.69 13.35 7.75
C MET A 198 0.56 14.19 9.04
N ARG A 199 0.14 15.44 8.90
CA ARG A 199 -0.17 16.35 10.01
C ARG A 199 -1.54 16.97 9.86
N LEU A 200 -2.14 17.36 10.96
CA LEU A 200 -3.29 18.26 10.92
C LEU A 200 -2.86 19.59 10.32
N CYS A 201 -3.68 20.12 9.46
CA CYS A 201 -3.38 21.36 8.74
C CYS A 201 -4.70 22.06 8.43
N PRO A 202 -4.91 23.29 8.90
CA PRO A 202 -6.09 24.08 8.57
C PRO A 202 -6.28 24.27 7.06
N LEU A 203 -7.52 24.39 6.62
CA LEU A 203 -7.82 24.64 5.19
C LEU A 203 -7.15 25.94 4.69
N SER A 204 -7.08 26.96 5.55
CA SER A 204 -6.40 28.24 5.27
C SER A 204 -4.90 28.10 5.01
N GLU A 205 -4.28 27.01 5.49
CA GLU A 205 -2.86 26.72 5.32
C GLU A 205 -2.59 25.61 4.28
N GLY A 206 -3.58 25.35 3.40
CA GLY A 206 -3.46 24.33 2.36
C GLY A 206 -3.79 22.90 2.82
N GLY A 207 -4.40 22.74 3.98
CA GLY A 207 -4.99 21.48 4.43
C GLY A 207 -6.06 20.99 3.46
N LYS A 208 -6.24 19.68 3.42
CA LYS A 208 -7.29 19.02 2.63
C LYS A 208 -8.37 18.50 3.57
N GLU A 209 -9.62 18.77 3.23
CA GLU A 209 -10.78 18.25 3.96
C GLU A 209 -10.64 16.75 4.24
N ALA A 210 -10.85 16.37 5.49
CA ALA A 210 -10.86 14.98 5.92
C ALA A 210 -11.88 14.78 7.04
N ARG A 211 -12.79 13.82 6.87
CA ARG A 211 -13.85 13.51 7.83
C ARG A 211 -14.00 12.00 8.00
N THR A 212 -14.08 11.55 9.25
CA THR A 212 -14.27 10.15 9.61
C THR A 212 -15.33 10.03 10.72
N GLU A 213 -16.25 9.11 10.56
CA GLU A 213 -17.23 8.72 11.58
C GLU A 213 -16.76 7.44 12.25
N PHE A 214 -16.96 7.35 13.57
CA PHE A 214 -16.56 6.21 14.39
C PHE A 214 -17.73 5.72 15.23
N LYS A 215 -17.82 4.38 15.35
CA LYS A 215 -18.77 3.70 16.22
C LYS A 215 -18.04 2.62 16.99
N ARG A 216 -18.11 2.65 18.32
CA ARG A 216 -17.57 1.59 19.15
C ARG A 216 -18.46 0.35 19.06
N LEU A 217 -17.86 -0.77 18.66
CA LEU A 217 -18.53 -2.07 18.58
C LEU A 217 -18.47 -2.81 19.91
N CYS A 218 -17.30 -2.78 20.57
CA CYS A 218 -17.13 -3.33 21.90
C CYS A 218 -15.96 -2.63 22.63
N TYR A 219 -15.95 -2.79 23.93
CA TYR A 219 -14.86 -2.35 24.81
C TYR A 219 -14.44 -3.55 25.66
N PHE A 220 -13.14 -3.70 25.81
CA PHE A 220 -12.52 -4.68 26.67
C PHE A 220 -11.82 -3.92 27.80
N SER A 221 -12.26 -4.12 29.03
CA SER A 221 -11.58 -3.61 30.21
C SER A 221 -10.23 -4.33 30.41
N GLU A 222 -9.37 -3.81 31.28
CA GLU A 222 -8.15 -4.50 31.65
C GLU A 222 -8.44 -5.93 32.13
N GLN A 223 -9.48 -6.11 32.95
CA GLN A 223 -9.87 -7.44 33.44
C GLN A 223 -10.32 -8.38 32.32
N ASP A 224 -11.04 -7.87 31.32
CA ASP A 224 -11.42 -8.68 30.14
C ASP A 224 -10.19 -9.14 29.37
N LEU A 225 -9.20 -8.25 29.21
CA LEU A 225 -7.92 -8.57 28.55
C LEU A 225 -7.09 -9.58 29.36
N LEU A 226 -7.06 -9.43 30.68
CA LEU A 226 -6.39 -10.39 31.57
C LEU A 226 -7.09 -11.75 31.56
N ASN A 227 -8.40 -11.81 31.49
CA ASN A 227 -9.14 -13.07 31.37
C ASN A 227 -8.86 -13.76 30.01
N LEU A 228 -8.74 -12.99 28.94
CA LEU A 228 -8.29 -13.49 27.64
C LEU A 228 -6.82 -13.94 27.66
N SER A 229 -6.00 -13.47 28.60
CA SER A 229 -4.58 -13.81 28.71
C SER A 229 -4.31 -15.27 29.07
N HIS A 230 -5.30 -16.03 29.53
CA HIS A 230 -5.19 -17.49 29.65
C HIS A 230 -5.03 -18.17 28.29
N GLU A 231 -5.53 -17.54 27.21
CA GLU A 231 -5.38 -18.00 25.83
C GLU A 231 -4.33 -17.19 25.05
N ILE A 232 -4.05 -15.94 25.48
CA ILE A 232 -3.20 -14.97 24.78
C ILE A 232 -2.26 -14.34 25.79
N GLN A 233 -0.96 -14.63 25.71
CA GLN A 233 0.05 -14.00 26.57
C GLN A 233 0.22 -12.53 26.19
N LEU A 234 -0.49 -11.60 26.87
CA LEU A 234 -0.38 -10.17 26.64
C LEU A 234 1.07 -9.71 26.70
N GLY A 235 1.46 -8.85 25.77
CA GLY A 235 2.79 -8.28 25.73
C GLY A 235 3.09 -7.45 26.97
N LYS A 236 4.26 -7.67 27.59
CA LYS A 236 4.72 -6.89 28.74
C LYS A 236 5.20 -5.51 28.28
N GLY A 237 4.96 -4.49 29.08
CA GLY A 237 5.51 -3.13 28.90
C GLY A 237 4.52 -2.11 28.34
N PHE A 238 3.46 -2.51 27.65
CA PHE A 238 2.39 -1.60 27.25
C PHE A 238 1.34 -1.49 28.36
N ASP A 239 0.86 -0.25 28.61
CA ASP A 239 -0.17 0.02 29.62
C ASP A 239 -1.58 -0.24 29.08
N PHE A 240 -2.16 -1.37 29.45
CA PHE A 240 -3.54 -1.74 29.13
C PHE A 240 -4.56 -1.34 30.21
N SER A 241 -4.18 -0.56 31.24
CA SER A 241 -5.07 -0.19 32.35
C SER A 241 -6.32 0.56 31.91
N LYS A 242 -6.26 1.29 30.77
CA LYS A 242 -7.39 1.98 30.17
C LYS A 242 -8.29 1.07 29.32
N GLY A 243 -7.95 -0.21 29.21
CA GLY A 243 -8.60 -1.15 28.29
C GLY A 243 -8.40 -0.81 26.82
N VAL A 244 -9.17 -1.46 25.95
CA VAL A 244 -9.14 -1.24 24.50
C VAL A 244 -10.55 -1.21 23.92
N SER A 245 -10.75 -0.42 22.87
CA SER A 245 -12.02 -0.33 22.13
C SER A 245 -11.88 -0.84 20.70
N LEU A 246 -12.76 -1.71 20.25
CA LEU A 246 -12.91 -2.06 18.85
C LEU A 246 -13.90 -1.08 18.19
N LEU A 247 -13.43 -0.37 17.19
CA LEU A 247 -14.19 0.64 16.45
C LEU A 247 -14.50 0.19 15.02
N LEU A 248 -15.70 0.56 14.57
CA LEU A 248 -16.03 0.69 13.15
C LEU A 248 -15.73 2.13 12.73
N ALA A 249 -14.89 2.31 11.75
CA ALA A 249 -14.53 3.61 11.19
C ALA A 249 -15.05 3.75 9.75
N ARG A 250 -15.77 4.84 9.46
CA ARG A 250 -16.31 5.20 8.14
C ARG A 250 -15.65 6.48 7.64
N PRO A 251 -14.57 6.39 6.86
CA PRO A 251 -13.94 7.58 6.29
C PRO A 251 -14.78 8.10 5.11
N LEU A 252 -15.35 9.30 5.24
CA LEU A 252 -16.14 9.98 4.20
C LEU A 252 -15.23 10.58 3.11
N THR A 253 -13.97 10.77 3.41
CA THR A 253 -12.89 11.16 2.50
C THR A 253 -11.86 10.03 2.43
N GLY A 254 -10.76 10.21 1.69
CA GLY A 254 -9.75 9.16 1.51
C GLY A 254 -8.32 9.71 1.52
N ARG A 255 -7.94 10.46 2.58
CA ARG A 255 -6.57 10.98 2.70
C ARG A 255 -5.63 9.88 3.23
N GLN A 256 -4.36 10.00 2.89
CA GLN A 256 -3.33 9.12 3.43
C GLN A 256 -3.33 9.19 4.97
N HIS A 257 -3.25 8.05 5.63
CA HIS A 257 -3.26 7.92 7.10
C HIS A 257 -4.47 8.55 7.83
N GLN A 258 -5.57 8.86 7.13
CA GLN A 258 -6.68 9.65 7.67
C GLN A 258 -7.21 9.08 9.00
N ILE A 259 -7.62 7.81 9.02
CA ILE A 259 -8.18 7.16 10.22
C ILE A 259 -7.17 7.19 11.37
N ARG A 260 -5.91 6.91 11.07
CA ARG A 260 -4.79 6.84 12.02
C ARG A 260 -4.55 8.20 12.69
N LEU A 261 -4.43 9.26 11.87
CA LEU A 261 -4.20 10.63 12.37
C LEU A 261 -5.42 11.18 13.12
N HIS A 262 -6.64 10.91 12.64
CA HIS A 262 -7.87 11.33 13.31
C HIS A 262 -8.01 10.68 14.70
N LEU A 263 -7.76 9.38 14.82
CA LEU A 263 -7.81 8.69 16.10
C LEU A 263 -6.70 9.16 17.05
N PHE A 264 -5.48 9.33 16.55
CA PHE A 264 -4.37 9.89 17.32
C PHE A 264 -4.71 11.30 17.87
N ALA A 265 -5.23 12.19 17.01
CA ALA A 265 -5.63 13.55 17.39
C ALA A 265 -6.79 13.59 18.41
N SER A 266 -7.60 12.53 18.44
CA SER A 266 -8.69 12.37 19.40
C SER A 266 -8.25 11.72 20.73
N GLY A 267 -6.96 11.38 20.89
CA GLY A 267 -6.42 10.71 22.06
C GLY A 267 -6.61 9.18 22.09
N PHE A 268 -7.09 8.57 20.98
CA PHE A 268 -7.32 7.14 20.86
C PHE A 268 -6.35 6.51 19.87
N VAL A 269 -5.14 6.16 20.31
CA VAL A 269 -4.12 5.61 19.41
C VAL A 269 -4.49 4.19 19.00
N ILE A 270 -4.36 3.88 17.70
CA ILE A 270 -4.53 2.50 17.21
C ILE A 270 -3.38 1.65 17.75
N LEU A 271 -3.69 0.46 18.28
CA LEU A 271 -2.65 -0.44 18.75
C LEU A 271 -1.76 -0.90 17.58
N GLY A 272 -0.45 -0.93 17.83
CA GLY A 272 0.54 -1.22 16.80
C GLY A 272 0.84 -0.05 15.84
N GLU A 273 0.41 1.19 16.15
CA GLU A 273 0.65 2.38 15.32
C GLU A 273 2.16 2.68 15.19
N PRO A 274 2.71 2.69 13.96
CA PRO A 274 4.16 2.79 13.76
C PRO A 274 4.70 4.22 13.64
N LEU A 275 3.84 5.27 13.61
CA LEU A 275 4.27 6.63 13.26
C LEU A 275 3.82 7.69 14.25
N TYR A 276 2.56 7.62 14.72
CA TYR A 276 1.95 8.66 15.53
C TYR A 276 2.13 8.38 17.02
N GLY A 277 2.67 9.38 17.75
CA GLY A 277 2.93 9.25 19.19
C GLY A 277 4.25 8.58 19.56
N LEU A 278 5.12 8.31 18.58
CA LEU A 278 6.44 7.70 18.79
C LEU A 278 7.58 8.68 18.53
N GLU A 279 8.69 8.44 19.18
CA GLU A 279 9.96 9.11 18.90
C GLU A 279 10.53 8.68 17.54
N ARG A 280 11.28 9.57 16.90
CA ARG A 280 11.84 9.33 15.57
C ARG A 280 12.66 8.03 15.47
N ALA A 281 13.52 7.79 16.44
CA ALA A 281 14.37 6.59 16.44
C ALA A 281 13.55 5.29 16.42
N ASP A 282 12.45 5.24 17.18
CA ASP A 282 11.56 4.08 17.22
C ASP A 282 10.77 3.92 15.90
N ILE A 283 10.33 5.04 15.31
CA ILE A 283 9.69 5.03 13.98
C ILE A 283 10.63 4.42 12.96
N GLU A 284 11.89 4.87 12.88
CA GLU A 284 12.90 4.37 11.94
C GLU A 284 13.13 2.86 12.15
N ARG A 285 13.33 2.40 13.42
CA ARG A 285 13.49 0.97 13.75
C ARG A 285 12.30 0.11 13.31
N ILE A 286 11.05 0.59 13.47
CA ILE A 286 9.85 -0.13 13.03
C ILE A 286 9.80 -0.19 11.50
N LEU A 287 10.04 0.94 10.81
CA LEU A 287 9.96 1.04 9.36
C LEU A 287 11.02 0.17 8.66
N ASP A 288 12.21 0.10 9.23
CA ASP A 288 13.35 -0.67 8.73
C ASP A 288 13.34 -2.13 9.20
N LYS A 289 12.31 -2.54 9.96
CA LYS A 289 12.15 -3.90 10.52
C LYS A 289 13.31 -4.32 11.43
N GLN A 290 13.88 -3.38 12.16
CA GLN A 290 14.97 -3.59 13.13
C GLN A 290 14.46 -3.81 14.54
N MET A 291 13.16 -3.56 14.79
CA MET A 291 12.52 -3.77 16.08
C MET A 291 11.98 -5.19 16.17
N SER A 292 12.28 -5.88 17.28
CA SER A 292 11.71 -7.19 17.57
C SER A 292 10.20 -7.10 17.84
N ALA A 293 9.49 -8.23 17.73
CA ALA A 293 8.06 -8.27 18.05
C ALA A 293 7.79 -7.88 19.50
N PHE A 294 8.66 -8.33 20.44
CA PHE A 294 8.57 -7.97 21.86
C PHE A 294 8.67 -6.46 22.08
N GLU A 295 9.72 -5.82 21.57
CA GLU A 295 9.90 -4.37 21.68
C GLU A 295 8.73 -3.60 21.10
N ARG A 296 8.23 -4.06 19.93
CA ARG A 296 7.10 -3.42 19.27
C ARG A 296 5.82 -3.50 20.10
N VAL A 297 5.49 -4.66 20.65
CA VAL A 297 4.32 -4.81 21.53
C VAL A 297 4.48 -3.97 22.79
N SER A 298 5.66 -3.96 23.41
CA SER A 298 5.94 -3.14 24.59
C SER A 298 5.75 -1.64 24.33
N LEU A 299 6.08 -1.18 23.11
CA LEU A 299 6.02 0.23 22.75
C LEU A 299 4.62 0.65 22.23
N THR A 300 3.97 -0.20 21.44
CA THR A 300 2.78 0.18 20.67
C THR A 300 1.52 -0.65 20.99
N GLY A 301 1.62 -1.61 21.90
CA GLY A 301 0.54 -2.49 22.34
C GLY A 301 0.20 -3.64 21.39
N ALA A 302 0.81 -3.72 20.21
CA ALA A 302 0.55 -4.83 19.27
C ALA A 302 1.73 -5.09 18.33
N THR A 303 1.83 -6.32 17.83
CA THR A 303 2.86 -6.74 16.86
C THR A 303 2.68 -6.11 15.48
N ARG A 304 1.50 -5.58 15.15
CA ARG A 304 1.18 -4.91 13.88
C ARG A 304 0.14 -3.82 14.08
N LEU A 305 -0.01 -2.93 13.12
CA LEU A 305 -1.11 -1.96 13.10
C LEU A 305 -2.48 -2.68 13.08
N CYS A 306 -3.28 -2.46 14.12
CA CYS A 306 -4.63 -3.03 14.25
C CYS A 306 -5.67 -2.18 13.51
N LEU A 307 -5.48 -2.04 12.18
CA LEU A 307 -6.38 -1.37 11.25
C LEU A 307 -6.65 -2.27 10.05
N HIS A 308 -7.93 -2.48 9.73
CA HIS A 308 -8.36 -3.39 8.68
C HIS A 308 -9.50 -2.81 7.84
N SER A 309 -9.36 -2.81 6.51
CA SER A 309 -10.41 -2.45 5.57
C SER A 309 -11.41 -3.61 5.47
N ASN A 310 -12.56 -3.49 6.16
CA ASN A 310 -13.48 -4.59 6.40
C ASN A 310 -14.60 -4.72 5.36
N ARG A 311 -15.08 -3.58 4.79
CA ARG A 311 -16.19 -3.57 3.84
C ARG A 311 -15.98 -2.53 2.74
N LEU A 312 -16.31 -2.93 1.52
CA LEU A 312 -16.41 -2.06 0.35
C LEU A 312 -17.79 -2.22 -0.28
N ALA A 313 -18.55 -1.11 -0.41
CA ALA A 313 -19.84 -1.13 -1.09
C ALA A 313 -19.89 -0.02 -2.16
N PHE A 314 -20.30 -0.38 -3.38
CA PHE A 314 -20.32 0.49 -4.54
C PHE A 314 -21.24 -0.04 -5.65
N GLU A 315 -21.54 0.81 -6.61
CA GLU A 315 -22.23 0.42 -7.84
C GLU A 315 -21.25 0.38 -9.02
N PHE A 316 -21.38 -0.65 -9.86
CA PHE A 316 -20.59 -0.78 -11.08
C PHE A 316 -21.41 -1.51 -12.16
N GLY A 317 -21.51 -0.92 -13.36
CA GLY A 317 -22.23 -1.50 -14.49
C GLY A 317 -23.72 -1.76 -14.17
N GLY A 318 -24.38 -0.89 -13.42
CA GLY A 318 -25.79 -1.03 -13.03
C GLY A 318 -26.07 -2.09 -11.96
N LYS A 319 -25.02 -2.66 -11.32
CA LYS A 319 -25.14 -3.63 -10.24
C LYS A 319 -24.53 -3.09 -8.95
N SER A 320 -25.18 -3.35 -7.83
CA SER A 320 -24.66 -3.05 -6.49
C SER A 320 -23.77 -4.20 -6.01
N TYR A 321 -22.65 -3.83 -5.45
CA TYR A 321 -21.68 -4.74 -4.83
C TYR A 321 -21.50 -4.36 -3.37
N ASP A 322 -21.52 -5.35 -2.49
CA ASP A 322 -21.30 -5.22 -1.06
C ASP A 322 -20.39 -6.35 -0.60
N ILE A 323 -19.10 -6.06 -0.43
CA ILE A 323 -18.06 -7.05 -0.22
C ILE A 323 -17.48 -6.86 1.17
N LEU A 324 -17.53 -7.94 1.96
CA LEU A 324 -17.01 -8.01 3.32
C LEU A 324 -15.77 -8.89 3.37
N SER A 325 -14.81 -8.53 4.24
CA SER A 325 -13.71 -9.41 4.60
C SER A 325 -14.26 -10.67 5.24
N GLN A 326 -13.69 -11.82 4.88
CA GLN A 326 -14.07 -13.13 5.42
C GLN A 326 -13.23 -13.54 6.64
N ARG A 327 -12.32 -12.64 7.10
CA ARG A 327 -11.41 -12.90 8.21
C ARG A 327 -12.05 -12.54 9.54
N ASP A 328 -11.76 -13.31 10.58
CA ASP A 328 -12.10 -12.95 11.96
C ASP A 328 -11.09 -11.92 12.50
N ILE A 329 -11.36 -10.65 12.16
CA ILE A 329 -10.47 -9.53 12.48
C ILE A 329 -10.41 -9.26 13.98
N ARG A 330 -11.50 -9.51 14.72
CA ARG A 330 -11.48 -9.39 16.18
C ARG A 330 -10.46 -10.35 16.80
N ALA A 331 -10.52 -11.63 16.43
CA ALA A 331 -9.58 -12.62 16.91
C ALA A 331 -8.14 -12.32 16.45
N GLU A 332 -7.97 -11.83 15.21
CA GLU A 332 -6.64 -11.44 14.72
C GLU A 332 -6.04 -10.25 15.47
N PHE A 333 -6.84 -9.25 15.80
CA PHE A 333 -6.38 -8.10 16.56
C PHE A 333 -6.03 -8.50 18.00
N LEU A 334 -6.85 -9.32 18.65
CA LEU A 334 -6.53 -9.82 19.99
C LEU A 334 -5.24 -10.65 19.99
N ARG A 335 -5.04 -11.53 19.01
CA ARG A 335 -3.75 -12.24 18.86
C ARG A 335 -2.55 -11.31 18.61
N ALA A 336 -2.77 -10.16 17.99
CA ALA A 336 -1.69 -9.19 17.77
C ALA A 336 -1.22 -8.48 19.05
N LEU A 337 -1.99 -8.55 20.15
CA LEU A 337 -1.62 -8.01 21.47
C LEU A 337 -0.63 -8.93 22.20
N SER A 338 -0.43 -10.15 21.71
CA SER A 338 0.44 -11.18 22.28
C SER A 338 1.71 -11.38 21.46
N LEU A 339 2.65 -12.09 22.07
CA LEU A 339 3.91 -12.51 21.45
C LEU A 339 3.81 -13.91 20.88
#